data_8c75bcc58abb97e51d95dc434e344ebf
#
_entry.id   8c75bcc58abb97e51d95dc434e344ebf
#
_cell.length_a   1.000
_cell.length_b   1.000
_cell.length_c   1.000
_cell.angle_alpha   90.00
_cell.angle_beta   90.00
_cell.angle_gamma   90.00
#
_symmetry.space_group_name_H-M   'P 1'
#
loop_
_entity.id
_entity.type
_entity.pdbx_description
1 polymer ?
#
loop_
_entity_poly.entity_id
_entity_poly.type
_entity_poly.pdbx_seq_one_letter_code
_entity_poly.pdbx_strand_id
1 'polypeptide(L)'
;MMTGATVTPAFMLTLGGHDITANLSSRLISLTMTDNRGFEADQLDIELDDSDGQVAMPVRGAVLSLFLGWQGAALISKGQFTVDEIEHRGAPDILTIRARSADFRGSLNSRREASYHDTTLSAVVKQIAQRNKLVASLVRDLAEINIPHIDQSQESDIKFLTRLAERNGAEVSVKAGKLLFLKAGRGVTASGKPIPMMTIERSDGDRHQFTIADRNAYSGVTANWLHTKDPQPKKQKVKLQRKPKAQRLRALQHPKARPTTPKAIKPPEERQGEYLAGEADNVLALTTIYASKAQAMRAAQAKWDKLQRSVAEFSINLAMGRADLYPEMPVTLKGFKSVIDQQTWIITKVTHNLGENGYTTVLALEVKLSDVECQEEKQGE
;
A
#
# COMPACT_ATOMS: atom_id res chain seq x y z
N MET A 1 -35.47 16.15 -17.80
CA MET A 1 -35.49 16.22 -16.32
C MET A 1 -35.27 14.81 -15.83
N MET A 2 -34.09 14.46 -15.41
CA MET A 2 -33.84 13.20 -14.72
C MET A 2 -34.41 13.35 -13.31
N THR A 3 -35.39 12.58 -12.98
CA THR A 3 -35.86 12.40 -11.60
C THR A 3 -34.71 11.83 -10.82
N GLY A 4 -34.11 12.65 -9.97
CA GLY A 4 -33.02 12.23 -9.10
C GLY A 4 -33.53 11.13 -8.16
N ALA A 5 -33.18 9.88 -8.48
CA ALA A 5 -33.34 8.81 -7.53
C ALA A 5 -32.44 9.16 -6.33
N THR A 6 -33.06 9.36 -5.18
CA THR A 6 -32.35 9.58 -3.93
C THR A 6 -31.53 8.31 -3.64
N VAL A 7 -30.24 8.38 -3.84
CA VAL A 7 -29.34 7.23 -3.58
C VAL A 7 -29.12 7.18 -2.07
N THR A 8 -29.68 6.18 -1.41
CA THR A 8 -29.58 6.01 0.05
C THR A 8 -28.40 5.14 0.39
N PRO A 9 -27.47 5.58 1.25
CA PRO A 9 -26.39 4.76 1.77
C PRO A 9 -26.92 3.51 2.48
N ALA A 10 -26.22 2.41 2.35
CA ALA A 10 -26.54 1.17 3.03
C ALA A 10 -25.29 0.51 3.60
N PHE A 11 -25.44 -0.05 4.78
CA PHE A 11 -24.42 -0.87 5.42
C PHE A 11 -25.05 -2.09 6.06
N MET A 12 -24.26 -3.10 6.32
CA MET A 12 -24.63 -4.23 7.16
C MET A 12 -23.48 -4.49 8.13
N LEU A 13 -23.82 -4.58 9.41
CA LEU A 13 -22.86 -4.89 10.49
C LEU A 13 -23.32 -6.15 11.20
N THR A 14 -22.41 -7.13 11.31
CA THR A 14 -22.69 -8.34 12.08
C THR A 14 -21.74 -8.44 13.27
N LEU A 15 -22.24 -8.97 14.40
CA LEU A 15 -21.48 -9.28 15.61
C LEU A 15 -21.51 -10.79 15.82
N GLY A 16 -20.34 -11.44 15.77
CA GLY A 16 -20.26 -12.89 15.91
C GLY A 16 -21.12 -13.66 14.89
N GLY A 17 -21.34 -13.09 13.70
CA GLY A 17 -22.19 -13.65 12.64
C GLY A 17 -23.68 -13.28 12.70
N HIS A 18 -24.14 -12.61 13.75
CA HIS A 18 -25.52 -12.13 13.88
C HIS A 18 -25.66 -10.70 13.37
N ASP A 19 -26.63 -10.45 12.51
CA ASP A 19 -26.90 -9.11 11.98
C ASP A 19 -27.44 -8.20 13.09
N ILE A 20 -26.74 -7.10 13.36
CA ILE A 20 -27.09 -6.09 14.35
C ILE A 20 -27.43 -4.74 13.71
N THR A 21 -27.49 -4.69 12.39
CA THR A 21 -27.69 -3.44 11.62
C THR A 21 -28.95 -2.68 12.03
N ALA A 22 -30.07 -3.37 12.15
CA ALA A 22 -31.37 -2.76 12.49
C ALA A 22 -31.35 -2.08 13.87
N ASN A 23 -30.62 -2.66 14.84
CA ASN A 23 -30.50 -2.12 16.19
C ASN A 23 -29.64 -0.86 16.26
N LEU A 24 -28.73 -0.69 15.30
CA LEU A 24 -27.75 0.41 15.30
C LEU A 24 -28.12 1.54 14.32
N SER A 25 -28.90 1.25 13.29
CA SER A 25 -29.17 2.21 12.20
C SER A 25 -29.80 3.53 12.68
N SER A 26 -30.70 3.48 13.66
CA SER A 26 -31.34 4.67 14.21
C SER A 26 -30.48 5.47 15.19
N ARG A 27 -29.36 4.88 15.63
CA ARG A 27 -28.45 5.44 16.65
C ARG A 27 -27.08 5.82 16.06
N LEU A 28 -26.86 5.49 14.77
CA LEU A 28 -25.57 5.71 14.12
C LEU A 28 -25.31 7.21 13.93
N ILE A 29 -24.32 7.73 14.64
CA ILE A 29 -23.80 9.09 14.44
C ILE A 29 -22.78 9.06 13.30
N SER A 30 -21.78 8.18 13.39
CA SER A 30 -20.74 8.02 12.38
C SER A 30 -20.20 6.60 12.32
N LEU A 31 -19.81 6.17 11.13
CA LEU A 31 -19.06 4.96 10.88
C LEU A 31 -17.90 5.33 9.94
N THR A 32 -16.68 5.15 10.41
CA THR A 32 -15.48 5.36 9.62
C THR A 32 -14.71 4.05 9.49
N MET A 33 -14.46 3.63 8.25
CA MET A 33 -13.63 2.45 7.96
C MET A 33 -12.45 2.88 7.13
N THR A 34 -11.25 2.60 7.64
CA THR A 34 -9.98 2.89 6.98
C THR A 34 -9.32 1.60 6.53
N ASP A 35 -9.07 1.48 5.22
CA ASP A 35 -8.33 0.39 4.58
C ASP A 35 -6.92 0.87 4.26
N ASN A 36 -5.94 0.34 4.98
CA ASN A 36 -4.54 0.73 4.90
C ASN A 36 -3.73 -0.24 4.04
N ARG A 37 -2.67 0.28 3.43
CA ARG A 37 -1.63 -0.54 2.81
C ARG A 37 -0.72 -1.13 3.89
N GLY A 38 -0.20 -2.33 3.64
CA GLY A 38 0.82 -2.94 4.48
C GLY A 38 0.28 -3.58 5.76
N PHE A 39 1.13 -3.63 6.79
CA PHE A 39 0.78 -4.19 8.10
C PHE A 39 0.04 -3.21 9.01
N GLU A 40 -0.19 -2.00 8.58
CA GLU A 40 -1.09 -1.14 9.31
C GLU A 40 -2.50 -1.75 9.25
N ALA A 41 -3.05 -2.07 10.41
CA ALA A 41 -4.36 -2.69 10.46
C ALA A 41 -5.42 -1.76 9.89
N ASP A 42 -6.36 -2.34 9.17
CA ASP A 42 -7.57 -1.61 8.81
C ASP A 42 -8.35 -1.32 10.09
N GLN A 43 -8.91 -0.14 10.18
CA GLN A 43 -9.59 0.36 11.36
C GLN A 43 -11.06 0.61 11.07
N LEU A 44 -11.90 0.25 12.02
CA LEU A 44 -13.33 0.52 12.01
C LEU A 44 -13.70 1.26 13.29
N ASP A 45 -14.17 2.48 13.14
CA ASP A 45 -14.66 3.33 14.24
C ASP A 45 -16.16 3.55 14.05
N ILE A 46 -16.94 3.30 15.09
CA ILE A 46 -18.40 3.44 15.09
C ILE A 46 -18.79 4.31 16.28
N GLU A 47 -19.50 5.40 16.03
CA GLU A 47 -20.06 6.25 17.07
C GLU A 47 -21.59 6.11 17.08
N LEU A 48 -22.15 5.84 18.25
CA LEU A 48 -23.58 5.60 18.47
C LEU A 48 -24.12 6.57 19.50
N ASP A 49 -25.31 7.11 19.25
CA ASP A 49 -26.09 7.84 20.25
C ASP A 49 -26.60 6.86 21.32
N ASP A 50 -26.20 7.09 22.55
CA ASP A 50 -26.62 6.32 23.72
C ASP A 50 -27.31 7.20 24.77
N SER A 51 -27.94 8.30 24.33
CA SER A 51 -28.61 9.27 25.24
C SER A 51 -29.69 8.64 26.13
N ASP A 52 -30.22 7.48 25.75
CA ASP A 52 -31.18 6.70 26.55
C ASP A 52 -30.52 5.58 27.37
N GLY A 53 -29.18 5.39 27.28
CA GLY A 53 -28.42 4.38 28.02
C GLY A 53 -28.77 2.93 27.65
N GLN A 54 -29.37 2.69 26.47
CA GLN A 54 -29.87 1.36 26.08
C GLN A 54 -28.90 0.60 25.15
N VAL A 55 -27.80 1.18 24.72
CA VAL A 55 -26.84 0.49 23.84
C VAL A 55 -25.99 -0.47 24.64
N ALA A 56 -26.13 -1.76 24.39
CA ALA A 56 -25.30 -2.78 25.03
C ALA A 56 -23.85 -2.65 24.58
N MET A 57 -22.91 -2.50 25.51
CA MET A 57 -21.48 -2.48 25.20
C MET A 57 -21.02 -3.84 24.73
N PRO A 58 -20.39 -3.95 23.54
CA PRO A 58 -19.80 -5.21 23.11
C PRO A 58 -18.60 -5.57 23.99
N VAL A 59 -18.26 -6.85 24.08
CA VAL A 59 -17.06 -7.27 24.80
C VAL A 59 -15.81 -7.03 23.93
N ARG A 60 -14.69 -6.65 24.54
CA ARG A 60 -13.40 -6.57 23.84
C ARG A 60 -13.01 -7.96 23.30
N GLY A 61 -12.61 -8.00 22.04
CA GLY A 61 -12.35 -9.26 21.32
C GLY A 61 -13.53 -9.78 20.51
N ALA A 62 -14.71 -9.14 20.60
CA ALA A 62 -15.83 -9.44 19.74
C ALA A 62 -15.47 -9.16 18.27
N VAL A 63 -15.95 -9.99 17.35
CA VAL A 63 -15.67 -9.88 15.93
C VAL A 63 -16.87 -9.23 15.21
N LEU A 64 -16.59 -8.10 14.59
CA LEU A 64 -17.52 -7.37 13.71
C LEU A 64 -17.21 -7.68 12.25
N SER A 65 -18.24 -7.89 11.41
CA SER A 65 -18.07 -7.92 9.95
C SER A 65 -18.83 -6.77 9.33
N LEU A 66 -18.17 -6.00 8.46
CA LEU A 66 -18.73 -4.81 7.82
C LEU A 66 -18.95 -5.04 6.34
N PHE A 67 -20.11 -4.59 5.85
CA PHE A 67 -20.44 -4.49 4.44
C PHE A 67 -20.94 -3.08 4.15
N LEU A 68 -20.49 -2.48 3.05
CA LEU A 68 -20.85 -1.12 2.64
C LEU A 68 -21.39 -1.10 1.21
N GLY A 69 -22.25 -0.14 0.91
CA GLY A 69 -22.77 0.09 -0.42
C GLY A 69 -23.94 1.06 -0.45
N TRP A 70 -24.85 0.80 -1.38
CA TRP A 70 -25.99 1.64 -1.64
C TRP A 70 -27.27 0.79 -1.63
N GLN A 71 -28.38 1.36 -1.18
CA GLN A 71 -29.67 0.67 -1.15
C GLN A 71 -30.09 0.21 -2.55
N GLY A 72 -30.53 -1.05 -2.67
CA GLY A 72 -30.89 -1.65 -3.95
C GLY A 72 -29.73 -2.26 -4.73
N ALA A 73 -28.48 -2.13 -4.24
CA ALA A 73 -27.29 -2.80 -4.79
C ALA A 73 -26.73 -3.83 -3.80
N ALA A 74 -25.90 -4.75 -4.31
CA ALA A 74 -25.19 -5.70 -3.45
C ALA A 74 -24.17 -4.96 -2.59
N LEU A 75 -24.19 -5.20 -1.28
CA LEU A 75 -23.20 -4.65 -0.37
C LEU A 75 -21.87 -5.38 -0.51
N ILE A 76 -20.79 -4.62 -0.46
CA ILE A 76 -19.42 -5.12 -0.60
C ILE A 76 -18.81 -5.34 0.78
N SER A 77 -18.31 -6.56 1.03
CA SER A 77 -17.63 -6.89 2.29
C SER A 77 -16.34 -6.08 2.43
N LYS A 78 -16.19 -5.45 3.60
CA LYS A 78 -14.96 -4.74 4.01
C LYS A 78 -14.10 -5.55 4.99
N GLY A 79 -14.51 -6.78 5.28
CA GLY A 79 -13.75 -7.69 6.13
C GLY A 79 -14.28 -7.80 7.56
N GLN A 80 -13.41 -8.35 8.41
CA GLN A 80 -13.70 -8.58 9.82
C GLN A 80 -12.78 -7.74 10.70
N PHE A 81 -13.34 -7.22 11.77
CA PHE A 81 -12.66 -6.34 12.72
C PHE A 81 -12.87 -6.86 14.14
N THR A 82 -11.81 -6.91 14.92
CA THR A 82 -11.87 -7.30 16.33
C THR A 82 -11.94 -6.04 17.19
N VAL A 83 -12.95 -5.94 18.05
CA VAL A 83 -13.13 -4.83 18.97
C VAL A 83 -11.97 -4.80 19.98
N ASP A 84 -11.22 -3.70 20.01
CA ASP A 84 -10.07 -3.50 20.89
C ASP A 84 -10.28 -2.38 21.93
N GLU A 85 -11.09 -1.39 21.57
CA GLU A 85 -11.38 -0.25 22.45
C GLU A 85 -12.86 0.11 22.45
N ILE A 86 -13.39 0.43 23.61
CA ILE A 86 -14.76 0.91 23.79
C ILE A 86 -14.68 2.12 24.72
N GLU A 87 -15.25 3.22 24.27
CA GLU A 87 -15.30 4.49 25.00
C GLU A 87 -16.75 4.92 25.15
N HIS A 88 -17.18 5.24 26.36
CA HIS A 88 -18.44 5.89 26.62
C HIS A 88 -18.20 7.27 27.19
N ARG A 89 -18.78 8.29 26.59
CA ARG A 89 -18.64 9.69 26.99
C ARG A 89 -20.01 10.37 27.01
N GLY A 90 -20.14 11.37 27.88
CA GLY A 90 -21.39 12.16 28.04
C GLY A 90 -21.09 13.54 28.64
N ALA A 91 -22.00 14.51 28.63
CA ALA A 91 -23.29 14.55 27.92
C ALA A 91 -23.21 15.41 26.65
N PRO A 92 -23.88 15.06 25.54
CA PRO A 92 -24.75 13.89 25.39
C PRO A 92 -23.98 12.58 25.41
N ASP A 93 -24.66 11.47 25.79
CA ASP A 93 -24.02 10.19 25.92
C ASP A 93 -23.79 9.54 24.55
N ILE A 94 -22.54 9.20 24.29
CA ILE A 94 -22.09 8.59 23.02
C ILE A 94 -21.24 7.37 23.34
N LEU A 95 -21.54 6.26 22.66
CA LEU A 95 -20.71 5.06 22.69
C LEU A 95 -19.86 4.98 21.42
N THR A 96 -18.54 4.97 21.61
CA THR A 96 -17.56 4.78 20.53
C THR A 96 -16.96 3.38 20.60
N ILE A 97 -17.06 2.64 19.51
CA ILE A 97 -16.49 1.29 19.34
C ILE A 97 -15.37 1.39 18.32
N ARG A 98 -14.13 1.03 18.72
CA ARG A 98 -12.98 0.93 17.82
C ARG A 98 -12.59 -0.53 17.63
N ALA A 99 -12.44 -0.94 16.39
CA ALA A 99 -12.08 -2.30 16.03
C ALA A 99 -11.03 -2.31 14.92
N ARG A 100 -10.20 -3.36 14.88
CA ARG A 100 -9.11 -3.50 13.91
C ARG A 100 -9.17 -4.83 13.18
N SER A 101 -8.72 -4.84 11.91
CA SER A 101 -8.74 -6.03 11.05
C SER A 101 -7.76 -7.12 11.45
N ALA A 102 -6.78 -6.81 12.30
CA ALA A 102 -5.81 -7.75 12.82
C ALA A 102 -5.87 -7.81 14.35
N ASP A 103 -5.94 -9.01 14.91
CA ASP A 103 -5.76 -9.19 16.35
C ASP A 103 -4.27 -9.04 16.70
N PHE A 104 -3.86 -7.79 16.98
CA PHE A 104 -2.49 -7.48 17.41
C PHE A 104 -2.13 -8.05 18.79
N ARG A 105 -3.09 -8.64 19.52
CA ARG A 105 -2.84 -9.39 20.75
C ARG A 105 -2.41 -10.83 20.46
N GLY A 106 -2.52 -11.26 19.19
CA GLY A 106 -2.17 -12.59 18.74
C GLY A 106 -0.68 -12.87 18.60
N SER A 107 -0.38 -14.08 18.19
CA SER A 107 0.99 -14.65 18.08
C SER A 107 1.93 -13.87 17.14
N LEU A 108 1.38 -13.08 16.20
CA LEU A 108 2.16 -12.23 15.28
C LEU A 108 3.01 -11.17 16.00
N ASN A 109 2.55 -10.65 17.15
CA ASN A 109 3.26 -9.65 17.94
C ASN A 109 4.21 -10.24 18.98
N SER A 110 4.15 -11.55 19.21
CA SER A 110 5.05 -12.20 20.16
C SER A 110 6.48 -12.15 19.66
N ARG A 111 7.40 -11.69 20.52
CA ARG A 111 8.83 -11.71 20.21
C ARG A 111 9.33 -13.16 20.18
N ARG A 112 10.18 -13.46 19.20
CA ARG A 112 10.72 -14.79 18.97
C ARG A 112 12.19 -14.75 18.64
N GLU A 113 12.81 -15.91 18.80
CA GLU A 113 14.13 -16.22 18.26
C GLU A 113 13.99 -17.38 17.29
N ALA A 114 14.44 -17.19 16.08
CA ALA A 114 14.47 -18.22 15.04
C ALA A 114 15.59 -17.91 14.03
N SER A 115 16.24 -18.95 13.55
CA SER A 115 17.24 -18.86 12.50
C SER A 115 16.79 -19.62 11.27
N TYR A 116 16.98 -19.01 10.11
CA TYR A 116 16.62 -19.61 8.82
C TYR A 116 17.89 -19.71 7.96
N HIS A 117 18.19 -20.94 7.50
CA HIS A 117 19.38 -21.25 6.74
C HIS A 117 19.01 -21.93 5.42
N ASP A 118 19.77 -21.62 4.36
CA ASP A 118 19.70 -22.27 3.04
C ASP A 118 18.25 -22.49 2.56
N THR A 119 17.43 -21.44 2.63
CA THR A 119 15.99 -21.50 2.38
C THR A 119 15.56 -20.44 1.36
N THR A 120 14.27 -20.41 1.04
CA THR A 120 13.68 -19.39 0.19
C THR A 120 12.78 -18.42 0.98
N LEU A 121 12.59 -17.21 0.47
CA LEU A 121 11.67 -16.25 1.06
C LEU A 121 10.25 -16.85 1.21
N SER A 122 9.79 -17.62 0.23
CA SER A 122 8.52 -18.32 0.28
C SER A 122 8.43 -19.31 1.45
N ALA A 123 9.49 -20.08 1.70
CA ALA A 123 9.51 -21.06 2.79
C ALA A 123 9.42 -20.36 4.15
N VAL A 124 10.19 -19.27 4.35
CA VAL A 124 10.16 -18.49 5.58
C VAL A 124 8.77 -17.89 5.82
N VAL A 125 8.20 -17.22 4.80
CA VAL A 125 6.87 -16.58 4.92
C VAL A 125 5.77 -17.63 5.15
N LYS A 126 5.82 -18.78 4.49
CA LYS A 126 4.86 -19.90 4.70
C LYS A 126 4.95 -20.44 6.13
N GLN A 127 6.15 -20.65 6.66
CA GLN A 127 6.35 -21.12 8.03
C GLN A 127 5.77 -20.13 9.05
N ILE A 128 5.99 -18.82 8.84
CA ILE A 128 5.42 -17.79 9.70
C ILE A 128 3.90 -17.71 9.58
N ALA A 129 3.36 -17.79 8.35
CA ALA A 129 1.93 -17.81 8.13
C ALA A 129 1.26 -19.00 8.83
N GLN A 130 1.80 -20.21 8.67
CA GLN A 130 1.27 -21.44 9.25
C GLN A 130 1.21 -21.36 10.79
N ARG A 131 2.28 -20.91 11.45
CA ARG A 131 2.28 -20.78 12.92
C ARG A 131 1.30 -19.72 13.44
N ASN A 132 0.90 -18.78 12.58
CA ASN A 132 -0.10 -17.75 12.90
C ASN A 132 -1.49 -18.07 12.32
N LYS A 133 -1.73 -19.30 11.85
CA LYS A 133 -3.00 -19.76 11.28
C LYS A 133 -3.46 -18.94 10.05
N LEU A 134 -2.51 -18.45 9.27
CA LEU A 134 -2.72 -17.68 8.07
C LEU A 134 -2.33 -18.47 6.82
N VAL A 135 -2.92 -18.11 5.68
CA VAL A 135 -2.54 -18.66 4.36
C VAL A 135 -1.58 -17.69 3.69
N ALA A 136 -0.35 -18.15 3.39
CA ALA A 136 0.64 -17.32 2.72
C ALA A 136 0.30 -17.14 1.24
N SER A 137 0.40 -15.90 0.73
CA SER A 137 0.25 -15.56 -0.68
C SER A 137 1.36 -14.60 -1.10
N LEU A 138 2.28 -15.09 -1.97
CA LEU A 138 3.45 -14.34 -2.42
C LEU A 138 3.47 -14.24 -3.95
N VAL A 139 3.94 -13.11 -4.46
CA VAL A 139 4.28 -12.96 -5.88
C VAL A 139 5.48 -13.87 -6.21
N ARG A 140 5.43 -14.52 -7.38
CA ARG A 140 6.41 -15.53 -7.82
C ARG A 140 7.86 -15.05 -7.74
N ASP A 141 8.15 -13.86 -8.24
CA ASP A 141 9.51 -13.30 -8.25
C ASP A 141 10.11 -13.11 -6.83
N LEU A 142 9.24 -12.89 -5.82
CA LEU A 142 9.66 -12.80 -4.42
C LEU A 142 9.80 -14.18 -3.80
N ALA A 143 8.95 -15.13 -4.20
CA ALA A 143 8.92 -16.47 -3.64
C ALA A 143 10.23 -17.25 -3.82
N GLU A 144 10.89 -17.04 -4.97
CA GLU A 144 12.10 -17.76 -5.38
C GLU A 144 13.40 -17.14 -4.84
N ILE A 145 13.32 -16.02 -4.09
CA ILE A 145 14.51 -15.37 -3.52
C ILE A 145 15.18 -16.32 -2.53
N ASN A 146 16.44 -16.67 -2.80
CA ASN A 146 17.25 -17.48 -1.90
C ASN A 146 17.70 -16.67 -0.69
N ILE A 147 17.57 -17.26 0.49
CA ILE A 147 18.01 -16.76 1.79
C ILE A 147 19.06 -17.71 2.36
N PRO A 148 20.35 -17.43 2.18
CA PRO A 148 21.42 -18.26 2.72
C PRO A 148 21.36 -18.33 4.25
N HIS A 149 21.13 -17.16 4.89
CA HIS A 149 21.00 -17.06 6.34
C HIS A 149 20.27 -15.77 6.73
N ILE A 150 19.35 -15.89 7.70
CA ILE A 150 18.73 -14.74 8.36
C ILE A 150 18.19 -15.15 9.74
N ASP A 151 18.40 -14.28 10.71
CA ASP A 151 17.92 -14.44 12.07
C ASP A 151 16.74 -13.50 12.36
N GLN A 152 15.77 -14.04 13.08
CA GLN A 152 14.75 -13.31 13.79
C GLN A 152 15.18 -13.28 15.27
N SER A 153 15.79 -12.17 15.72
CA SER A 153 16.37 -12.04 17.06
C SER A 153 15.56 -11.06 17.88
N GLN A 154 14.86 -11.54 18.92
CA GLN A 154 14.03 -10.74 19.83
C GLN A 154 13.01 -9.84 19.13
N GLU A 155 12.62 -10.18 17.92
CA GLU A 155 11.64 -9.42 17.14
C GLU A 155 10.34 -10.24 16.92
N SER A 156 9.22 -9.53 16.80
CA SER A 156 7.94 -10.16 16.48
C SER A 156 7.88 -10.58 15.01
N ASP A 157 6.97 -11.49 14.68
CA ASP A 157 6.75 -11.94 13.30
C ASP A 157 6.41 -10.77 12.37
N ILE A 158 5.62 -9.79 12.85
CA ILE A 158 5.30 -8.57 12.10
C ILE A 158 6.58 -7.79 11.76
N LYS A 159 7.42 -7.50 12.75
CA LYS A 159 8.66 -6.73 12.54
C LYS A 159 9.61 -7.47 11.62
N PHE A 160 9.76 -8.77 11.80
CA PHE A 160 10.60 -9.61 10.97
C PHE A 160 10.14 -9.62 9.51
N LEU A 161 8.84 -9.84 9.26
CA LEU A 161 8.27 -9.82 7.92
C LEU A 161 8.34 -8.43 7.27
N THR A 162 8.13 -7.35 8.03
CA THR A 162 8.30 -5.98 7.54
C THR A 162 9.74 -5.74 7.09
N ARG A 163 10.72 -6.14 7.90
CA ARG A 163 12.15 -6.06 7.57
C ARG A 163 12.51 -6.86 6.32
N LEU A 164 11.92 -8.07 6.17
CA LEU A 164 12.10 -8.89 4.97
C LEU A 164 11.48 -8.24 3.74
N ALA A 165 10.28 -7.66 3.87
CA ALA A 165 9.58 -6.98 2.80
C ALA A 165 10.38 -5.76 2.33
N GLU A 166 10.79 -4.88 3.25
CA GLU A 166 11.58 -3.69 2.94
C GLU A 166 12.89 -4.01 2.19
N ARG A 167 13.61 -5.06 2.61
CA ARG A 167 14.84 -5.50 1.94
C ARG A 167 14.63 -5.97 0.50
N ASN A 168 13.42 -6.43 0.17
CA ASN A 168 13.10 -7.03 -1.12
C ASN A 168 12.12 -6.18 -1.96
N GLY A 169 11.82 -4.95 -1.53
CA GLY A 169 10.89 -4.06 -2.24
C GLY A 169 9.46 -4.58 -2.26
N ALA A 170 9.08 -5.26 -1.19
CA ALA A 170 7.76 -5.81 -1.01
C ALA A 170 7.00 -5.05 0.07
N GLU A 171 5.69 -5.17 0.04
CA GLU A 171 4.77 -4.84 1.13
C GLU A 171 4.18 -6.13 1.68
N VAL A 172 3.95 -6.15 2.96
CA VAL A 172 3.36 -7.30 3.64
C VAL A 172 2.13 -6.86 4.41
N SER A 173 1.04 -7.61 4.30
CA SER A 173 -0.22 -7.31 4.99
C SER A 173 -0.96 -8.59 5.37
N VAL A 174 -1.86 -8.49 6.33
CA VAL A 174 -2.79 -9.56 6.69
C VAL A 174 -4.20 -9.11 6.36
N LYS A 175 -4.83 -9.78 5.38
CA LYS A 175 -6.21 -9.49 4.98
C LYS A 175 -6.97 -10.78 4.76
N ALA A 176 -8.20 -10.84 5.29
CA ALA A 176 -9.08 -12.01 5.14
C ALA A 176 -8.41 -13.37 5.43
N GLY A 177 -7.64 -13.46 6.52
CA GLY A 177 -6.94 -14.69 6.93
C GLY A 177 -5.74 -15.07 6.06
N LYS A 178 -5.28 -14.17 5.18
CA LYS A 178 -4.12 -14.38 4.31
C LYS A 178 -2.98 -13.44 4.70
N LEU A 179 -1.77 -13.98 4.74
CA LEU A 179 -0.54 -13.22 4.80
C LEU A 179 -0.09 -12.93 3.36
N LEU A 180 -0.29 -11.69 2.93
CA LEU A 180 0.04 -11.22 1.58
C LEU A 180 1.45 -10.64 1.57
N PHE A 181 2.24 -11.01 0.56
CA PHE A 181 3.60 -10.50 0.36
C PHE A 181 3.73 -10.06 -1.10
N LEU A 182 3.58 -8.76 -1.36
CA LEU A 182 3.35 -8.14 -2.66
C LEU A 182 4.46 -7.16 -3.02
N LYS A 183 4.63 -6.89 -4.32
CA LYS A 183 5.42 -5.74 -4.78
C LYS A 183 4.52 -4.49 -4.80
N ALA A 184 4.84 -3.52 -3.94
CA ALA A 184 4.08 -2.28 -3.84
C ALA A 184 4.11 -1.46 -5.14
N GLY A 185 3.01 -0.78 -5.45
CA GLY A 185 2.93 0.19 -6.54
C GLY A 185 2.91 -0.41 -7.96
N ARG A 186 2.80 -1.75 -8.09
CA ARG A 186 2.77 -2.42 -9.40
C ARG A 186 1.36 -2.58 -9.97
N GLY A 187 0.32 -2.46 -9.15
CA GLY A 187 -1.07 -2.68 -9.56
C GLY A 187 -1.32 -4.13 -9.99
N VAL A 188 -0.72 -5.10 -9.30
CA VAL A 188 -0.90 -6.53 -9.55
C VAL A 188 -1.28 -7.25 -8.25
N THR A 189 -2.10 -8.28 -8.38
CA THR A 189 -2.48 -9.14 -7.26
C THR A 189 -1.31 -10.02 -6.80
N ALA A 190 -1.45 -10.70 -5.66
CA ALA A 190 -0.47 -11.69 -5.17
C ALA A 190 -0.25 -12.85 -6.16
N SER A 191 -1.23 -13.16 -7.00
CA SER A 191 -1.12 -14.15 -8.07
C SER A 191 -0.49 -13.61 -9.36
N GLY A 192 -0.05 -12.34 -9.39
CA GLY A 192 0.55 -11.68 -10.54
C GLY A 192 -0.45 -11.19 -11.59
N LYS A 193 -1.75 -11.30 -11.33
CA LYS A 193 -2.78 -10.79 -12.26
C LYS A 193 -2.86 -9.26 -12.15
N PRO A 194 -2.98 -8.52 -13.28
CA PRO A 194 -3.18 -7.08 -13.22
C PRO A 194 -4.51 -6.75 -12.52
N ILE A 195 -4.46 -5.74 -11.65
CA ILE A 195 -5.67 -5.18 -11.04
C ILE A 195 -6.32 -4.25 -12.07
N PRO A 196 -7.64 -4.31 -12.27
CA PRO A 196 -8.34 -3.41 -13.18
C PRO A 196 -8.07 -1.94 -12.84
N MET A 197 -7.81 -1.14 -13.88
CA MET A 197 -7.59 0.30 -13.73
C MET A 197 -8.93 1.02 -13.60
N MET A 198 -9.02 1.89 -12.61
CA MET A 198 -10.19 2.75 -12.39
C MET A 198 -9.92 4.16 -12.91
N THR A 199 -10.99 4.82 -13.38
CA THR A 199 -10.94 6.25 -13.70
C THR A 199 -11.73 7.02 -12.65
N ILE A 200 -11.15 8.11 -12.15
CA ILE A 200 -11.80 9.06 -11.24
C ILE A 200 -11.77 10.42 -11.92
N GLU A 201 -12.94 11.01 -12.06
CA GLU A 201 -13.09 12.35 -12.64
C GLU A 201 -13.15 13.40 -11.53
N ARG A 202 -12.78 14.63 -11.88
CA ARG A 202 -12.85 15.75 -10.93
C ARG A 202 -14.26 15.97 -10.39
N SER A 203 -15.27 15.70 -11.21
CA SER A 203 -16.69 15.80 -10.86
C SER A 203 -17.15 14.77 -9.81
N ASP A 204 -16.38 13.68 -9.62
CA ASP A 204 -16.72 12.65 -8.63
C ASP A 204 -16.41 13.09 -7.19
N GLY A 205 -15.64 14.18 -7.02
CA GLY A 205 -15.19 14.62 -5.70
C GLY A 205 -15.37 16.10 -5.40
N ASP A 206 -15.47 16.41 -4.10
CA ASP A 206 -15.64 17.77 -3.58
C ASP A 206 -14.31 18.48 -3.40
N ARG A 207 -13.34 17.79 -2.83
CA ARG A 207 -12.06 18.35 -2.41
C ARG A 207 -10.93 17.44 -2.88
N HIS A 208 -9.88 18.05 -3.38
CA HIS A 208 -8.66 17.34 -3.73
C HIS A 208 -7.44 18.16 -3.30
N GLN A 209 -6.35 17.45 -3.05
CA GLN A 209 -5.05 18.05 -2.78
C GLN A 209 -3.99 17.33 -3.59
N PHE A 210 -3.12 18.08 -4.22
CA PHE A 210 -1.96 17.58 -4.94
C PHE A 210 -0.71 18.20 -4.33
N THR A 211 0.24 17.37 -3.93
CA THR A 211 1.48 17.79 -3.30
C THR A 211 2.66 17.18 -4.03
N ILE A 212 3.66 17.99 -4.36
CA ILE A 212 4.98 17.55 -4.82
C ILE A 212 5.97 18.00 -3.75
N ALA A 213 6.79 17.08 -3.25
CA ALA A 213 7.77 17.39 -2.23
C ALA A 213 9.17 16.99 -2.65
N ASP A 214 10.06 17.97 -2.73
CA ASP A 214 11.49 17.75 -3.04
C ASP A 214 12.32 17.24 -1.84
N ARG A 215 11.68 17.02 -0.69
CA ARG A 215 12.37 16.65 0.56
C ARG A 215 13.23 15.39 0.46
N ASN A 216 12.95 14.53 -0.51
CA ASN A 216 13.64 13.28 -0.76
C ASN A 216 14.12 13.17 -2.22
N ALA A 217 14.45 14.31 -2.84
CA ALA A 217 14.91 14.38 -4.22
C ALA A 217 16.35 13.84 -4.36
N TYR A 218 16.50 12.52 -4.19
CA TYR A 218 17.76 11.84 -4.43
C TYR A 218 17.90 11.49 -5.91
N SER A 219 19.09 11.69 -6.46
CA SER A 219 19.44 11.32 -7.83
C SER A 219 19.77 9.85 -8.00
N GLY A 220 19.96 9.14 -6.88
CA GLY A 220 20.29 7.72 -6.87
C GLY A 220 20.30 7.12 -5.47
N VAL A 221 20.48 5.80 -5.40
CA VAL A 221 20.65 5.06 -4.15
C VAL A 221 21.90 4.20 -4.23
N THR A 222 22.71 4.19 -3.17
CA THR A 222 23.86 3.32 -3.05
C THR A 222 23.70 2.34 -1.91
N ALA A 223 24.16 1.12 -2.10
CA ALA A 223 24.23 0.08 -1.09
C ALA A 223 25.62 -0.55 -1.06
N ASN A 224 26.08 -0.92 0.13
CA ASN A 224 27.37 -1.57 0.31
C ASN A 224 27.16 -3.07 0.51
N TRP A 225 28.07 -3.88 0.01
CA TRP A 225 28.09 -5.31 0.26
C TRP A 225 29.50 -5.81 0.52
N LEU A 226 29.62 -6.93 1.21
CA LEU A 226 30.87 -7.56 1.59
C LEU A 226 30.77 -9.05 1.34
N HIS A 227 31.69 -9.61 0.57
CA HIS A 227 31.74 -11.04 0.35
C HIS A 227 32.47 -11.70 1.53
N THR A 228 31.72 -12.30 2.45
CA THR A 228 32.25 -12.86 3.70
C THR A 228 33.13 -14.12 3.51
N LYS A 229 33.06 -14.76 2.33
CA LYS A 229 33.85 -15.94 1.97
C LYS A 229 35.17 -15.60 1.30
N ASP A 230 35.48 -14.32 1.10
CA ASP A 230 36.71 -13.87 0.48
C ASP A 230 37.80 -13.79 1.54
N PRO A 231 39.02 -14.34 1.31
CA PRO A 231 40.14 -14.23 2.26
C PRO A 231 40.57 -12.80 2.58
N GLN A 232 40.30 -11.86 1.65
CA GLN A 232 40.53 -10.43 1.85
C GLN A 232 39.26 -9.64 1.45
N PRO A 233 38.20 -9.66 2.27
CA PRO A 233 36.95 -9.03 1.92
C PRO A 233 37.11 -7.53 1.78
N LYS A 234 36.86 -7.02 0.56
CA LYS A 234 36.80 -5.57 0.28
C LYS A 234 35.33 -5.16 0.23
N LYS A 235 35.01 -4.04 0.90
CA LYS A 235 33.70 -3.43 0.84
C LYS A 235 33.45 -2.93 -0.58
N GLN A 236 32.42 -3.45 -1.24
CA GLN A 236 32.02 -3.06 -2.59
C GLN A 236 30.71 -2.26 -2.55
N LYS A 237 30.50 -1.41 -3.54
CA LYS A 237 29.37 -0.48 -3.61
C LYS A 237 28.57 -0.75 -4.86
N VAL A 238 27.26 -0.74 -4.73
CA VAL A 238 26.30 -0.72 -5.85
C VAL A 238 25.62 0.63 -5.85
N LYS A 239 25.53 1.26 -7.01
CA LYS A 239 24.85 2.56 -7.18
C LYS A 239 23.80 2.43 -8.26
N LEU A 240 22.57 2.77 -7.93
CA LEU A 240 21.49 2.97 -8.87
C LEU A 240 21.37 4.46 -9.14
N GLN A 241 21.46 4.84 -10.38
CA GLN A 241 21.41 6.24 -10.79
C GLN A 241 20.61 6.37 -12.07
N ARG A 242 19.87 7.46 -12.21
CA ARG A 242 19.12 7.76 -13.42
C ARG A 242 20.05 8.14 -14.55
N LYS A 243 19.72 7.73 -15.79
CA LYS A 243 20.48 8.14 -17.00
C LYS A 243 20.43 9.66 -17.16
N PRO A 244 21.58 10.35 -17.36
CA PRO A 244 21.60 11.79 -17.58
C PRO A 244 20.79 12.21 -18.83
N LYS A 245 20.13 13.36 -18.78
CA LYS A 245 19.31 13.93 -19.85
C LYS A 245 20.05 14.01 -21.22
N ALA A 246 21.36 14.26 -21.22
CA ALA A 246 22.18 14.39 -22.40
C ALA A 246 22.33 13.08 -23.23
N GLN A 247 22.34 11.91 -22.58
CA GLN A 247 22.39 10.62 -23.28
C GLN A 247 21.06 10.25 -23.92
N ARG A 248 19.94 10.75 -23.39
CA ARG A 248 18.61 10.59 -24.01
C ARG A 248 18.49 11.42 -25.28
N LEU A 249 18.97 12.66 -25.28
CA LEU A 249 18.98 13.53 -26.47
C LEU A 249 19.85 13.00 -27.60
N ARG A 250 21.02 12.41 -27.31
CA ARG A 250 21.88 11.78 -28.33
C ARG A 250 21.25 10.53 -28.95
N ALA A 251 20.52 9.73 -28.16
CA ALA A 251 19.80 8.56 -28.70
C ALA A 251 18.63 8.96 -29.62
N LEU A 252 18.05 10.14 -29.42
CA LEU A 252 17.00 10.72 -30.30
C LEU A 252 17.58 11.40 -31.57
N GLN A 253 18.83 11.89 -31.53
CA GLN A 253 19.48 12.58 -32.64
C GLN A 253 20.15 11.64 -33.67
N HIS A 254 20.33 10.36 -33.34
CA HIS A 254 20.84 9.35 -34.26
C HIS A 254 19.84 8.17 -34.44
N PRO A 255 18.76 8.35 -35.19
CA PRO A 255 17.85 7.27 -35.49
C PRO A 255 18.54 6.30 -36.46
N LYS A 256 18.92 5.12 -36.01
CA LYS A 256 19.23 4.01 -36.88
C LYS A 256 17.98 3.65 -37.70
N ALA A 257 18.06 3.86 -38.99
CA ALA A 257 17.15 3.42 -40.06
C ALA A 257 15.63 3.36 -39.73
N ARG A 258 14.86 4.11 -40.52
CA ARG A 258 13.39 4.15 -40.50
C ARG A 258 12.76 2.77 -40.59
N PRO A 259 11.91 2.35 -39.66
CA PRO A 259 10.89 1.35 -39.90
C PRO A 259 9.72 1.99 -40.64
N THR A 260 9.25 1.41 -41.70
CA THR A 260 8.18 1.85 -42.61
C THR A 260 6.75 1.64 -42.09
N THR A 261 6.54 1.49 -40.78
CA THR A 261 5.21 1.42 -40.16
C THR A 261 5.09 2.46 -39.06
N PRO A 262 4.04 3.27 -39.04
CA PRO A 262 3.82 4.23 -37.93
C PRO A 262 3.49 3.47 -36.66
N LYS A 263 4.49 3.23 -35.80
CA LYS A 263 4.25 2.85 -34.40
C LYS A 263 3.65 4.05 -33.70
N ALA A 264 2.51 3.82 -33.04
CA ALA A 264 1.89 4.80 -32.16
C ALA A 264 2.97 5.45 -31.29
N ILE A 265 3.03 6.77 -31.35
CA ILE A 265 3.94 7.59 -30.56
C ILE A 265 3.60 7.34 -29.10
N LYS A 266 4.43 6.58 -28.39
CA LYS A 266 4.33 6.51 -26.92
C LYS A 266 4.52 7.94 -26.39
N PRO A 267 3.64 8.42 -25.51
CA PRO A 267 3.83 9.73 -24.88
C PRO A 267 5.21 9.77 -24.24
N PRO A 268 5.93 10.90 -24.31
CA PRO A 268 7.30 10.97 -23.87
C PRO A 268 7.41 10.66 -22.37
N GLU A 269 8.23 9.66 -22.05
CA GLU A 269 8.62 9.29 -20.67
C GLU A 269 9.27 10.43 -19.87
N GLU A 270 9.48 11.58 -20.53
CA GLU A 270 10.17 12.76 -20.03
C GLU A 270 9.47 13.42 -18.83
N ARG A 271 8.15 13.23 -18.67
CA ARG A 271 7.37 13.95 -17.66
C ARG A 271 7.42 13.37 -16.26
N GLN A 272 7.66 12.08 -16.10
CA GLN A 272 7.92 11.49 -14.78
C GLN A 272 9.30 11.88 -14.21
N GLY A 273 10.15 12.46 -15.05
CA GLY A 273 11.49 12.84 -14.72
C GLY A 273 11.67 14.24 -14.17
N GLU A 274 10.70 15.11 -14.33
CA GLU A 274 10.76 16.47 -13.84
C GLU A 274 10.54 16.58 -12.31
N TYR A 275 9.92 15.55 -11.71
CA TYR A 275 9.72 15.51 -10.25
C TYR A 275 10.96 15.11 -9.45
N LEU A 276 11.99 14.57 -10.09
CA LEU A 276 13.25 14.18 -9.44
C LEU A 276 14.32 15.23 -9.68
N ALA A 277 14.07 16.45 -9.24
CA ALA A 277 15.03 17.54 -9.27
C ALA A 277 15.98 17.47 -8.06
N GLY A 278 16.77 16.40 -7.96
CA GLY A 278 17.93 16.37 -7.07
C GLY A 278 19.19 16.75 -7.86
N GLU A 279 20.12 17.46 -7.22
CA GLU A 279 21.45 17.67 -7.78
C GLU A 279 22.13 16.31 -8.05
N ALA A 280 22.96 16.23 -9.08
CA ALA A 280 23.57 14.98 -9.56
C ALA A 280 24.32 14.19 -8.48
N ASP A 281 24.77 14.86 -7.43
CA ASP A 281 25.56 14.28 -6.33
C ASP A 281 24.73 13.92 -5.09
N ASN A 282 23.42 14.23 -5.06
CA ASN A 282 22.56 13.90 -3.93
C ASN A 282 22.11 12.42 -3.99
N VAL A 283 22.98 11.51 -3.54
CA VAL A 283 22.75 10.07 -3.57
C VAL A 283 22.51 9.55 -2.16
N LEU A 284 21.40 8.84 -1.95
CA LEU A 284 21.07 8.20 -0.68
C LEU A 284 21.95 6.95 -0.47
N ALA A 285 22.77 6.95 0.58
CA ALA A 285 23.54 5.78 0.96
C ALA A 285 22.79 4.93 1.99
N LEU A 286 22.59 3.63 1.69
CA LEU A 286 22.05 2.69 2.66
C LEU A 286 23.15 2.35 3.69
N THR A 287 22.82 2.44 4.96
CA THR A 287 23.76 2.20 6.07
C THR A 287 24.05 0.71 6.28
N THR A 288 23.15 -0.17 5.85
CA THR A 288 23.29 -1.63 5.97
C THR A 288 24.33 -2.15 5.00
N ILE A 289 25.21 -3.04 5.48
CA ILE A 289 26.14 -3.81 4.65
C ILE A 289 25.47 -5.17 4.36
N TYR A 290 25.37 -5.51 3.08
CA TYR A 290 24.73 -6.74 2.62
C TYR A 290 25.74 -7.85 2.38
N ALA A 291 25.33 -9.12 2.55
CA ALA A 291 26.22 -10.27 2.38
C ALA A 291 26.49 -10.64 0.91
N SER A 292 25.76 -10.04 -0.05
CA SER A 292 25.98 -10.27 -1.48
C SER A 292 25.56 -9.06 -2.33
N LYS A 293 26.16 -8.96 -3.53
CA LYS A 293 25.80 -7.95 -4.54
C LYS A 293 24.29 -7.99 -4.85
N ALA A 294 23.71 -9.19 -5.03
CA ALA A 294 22.30 -9.35 -5.33
C ALA A 294 21.37 -8.83 -4.23
N GLN A 295 21.74 -9.00 -2.96
CA GLN A 295 20.98 -8.43 -1.84
C GLN A 295 21.08 -6.91 -1.80
N ALA A 296 22.29 -6.36 -1.99
CA ALA A 296 22.52 -4.92 -2.04
C ALA A 296 21.74 -4.26 -3.18
N MET A 297 21.74 -4.87 -4.36
CA MET A 297 20.98 -4.39 -5.52
C MET A 297 19.48 -4.38 -5.25
N ARG A 298 18.92 -5.47 -4.71
CA ARG A 298 17.49 -5.53 -4.38
C ARG A 298 17.11 -4.46 -3.37
N ALA A 299 17.92 -4.26 -2.33
CA ALA A 299 17.65 -3.26 -1.31
C ALA A 299 17.76 -1.84 -1.86
N ALA A 300 18.76 -1.57 -2.71
CA ALA A 300 18.91 -0.28 -3.38
C ALA A 300 17.70 -0.01 -4.32
N GLN A 301 17.28 -1.00 -5.11
CA GLN A 301 16.10 -0.90 -5.98
C GLN A 301 14.83 -0.67 -5.16
N ALA A 302 14.64 -1.42 -4.07
CA ALA A 302 13.48 -1.25 -3.18
C ALA A 302 13.38 0.17 -2.62
N LYS A 303 14.51 0.71 -2.16
CA LYS A 303 14.57 2.08 -1.63
C LYS A 303 14.35 3.11 -2.73
N TRP A 304 14.93 2.90 -3.91
CA TRP A 304 14.72 3.74 -5.08
C TRP A 304 13.25 3.78 -5.49
N ASP A 305 12.60 2.62 -5.62
CA ASP A 305 11.18 2.50 -5.95
C ASP A 305 10.30 3.23 -4.92
N LYS A 306 10.62 3.12 -3.63
CA LYS A 306 9.91 3.84 -2.56
C LYS A 306 10.06 5.35 -2.69
N LEU A 307 11.28 5.84 -2.96
CA LEU A 307 11.54 7.27 -3.19
C LEU A 307 10.76 7.80 -4.41
N GLN A 308 10.75 7.03 -5.50
CA GLN A 308 10.04 7.40 -6.72
C GLN A 308 8.53 7.54 -6.50
N ARG A 309 7.91 6.64 -5.73
CA ARG A 309 6.47 6.69 -5.43
C ARG A 309 6.10 7.89 -4.58
N SER A 310 6.94 8.26 -3.62
CA SER A 310 6.68 9.35 -2.66
C SER A 310 6.99 10.76 -3.19
N VAL A 311 7.34 10.91 -4.46
CA VAL A 311 7.66 12.22 -5.07
C VAL A 311 6.42 13.10 -5.18
N ALA A 312 5.28 12.51 -5.53
CA ALA A 312 4.02 13.24 -5.58
C ALA A 312 2.91 12.42 -4.92
N GLU A 313 2.07 13.12 -4.20
CA GLU A 313 0.91 12.60 -3.50
C GLU A 313 -0.34 13.32 -3.97
N PHE A 314 -1.42 12.57 -4.11
CA PHE A 314 -2.72 13.12 -4.45
C PHE A 314 -3.77 12.57 -3.49
N SER A 315 -4.67 13.42 -3.02
CA SER A 315 -5.83 13.00 -2.25
C SER A 315 -7.11 13.60 -2.82
N ILE A 316 -8.19 12.86 -2.71
CA ILE A 316 -9.52 13.29 -3.16
C ILE A 316 -10.59 12.73 -2.23
N ASN A 317 -11.59 13.56 -1.93
CA ASN A 317 -12.81 13.14 -1.26
C ASN A 317 -13.91 12.94 -2.31
N LEU A 318 -14.34 11.69 -2.53
CA LEU A 318 -15.43 11.36 -3.41
C LEU A 318 -16.75 11.66 -2.73
N ALA A 319 -17.60 12.44 -3.40
CA ALA A 319 -18.93 12.84 -2.90
C ALA A 319 -19.87 11.64 -2.73
N MET A 320 -19.73 10.65 -3.61
CA MET A 320 -20.43 9.36 -3.49
C MET A 320 -19.46 8.25 -3.10
N GLY A 321 -19.73 7.56 -2.00
CA GLY A 321 -18.91 6.47 -1.50
C GLY A 321 -18.77 5.32 -2.48
N ARG A 322 -17.55 4.80 -2.63
CA ARG A 322 -17.15 3.73 -3.54
C ARG A 322 -16.60 2.55 -2.74
N ALA A 323 -17.48 1.65 -2.33
CA ALA A 323 -17.11 0.45 -1.56
C ALA A 323 -16.22 -0.53 -2.31
N ASP A 324 -16.14 -0.44 -3.64
CA ASP A 324 -15.32 -1.26 -4.52
C ASP A 324 -13.83 -0.89 -4.52
N LEU A 325 -13.46 0.27 -3.98
CA LEU A 325 -12.08 0.73 -3.94
C LEU A 325 -11.30 0.12 -2.76
N TYR A 326 -10.01 -0.20 -3.02
CA TYR A 326 -9.09 -0.76 -2.03
C TYR A 326 -7.62 -0.38 -2.37
N PRO A 327 -6.69 -0.43 -1.42
CA PRO A 327 -5.29 -0.15 -1.66
C PRO A 327 -4.66 -1.02 -2.75
N GLU A 328 -3.65 -0.51 -3.44
CA GLU A 328 -2.95 -1.10 -4.61
C GLU A 328 -3.74 -1.05 -5.93
N MET A 329 -4.98 -0.55 -5.95
CA MET A 329 -5.69 -0.32 -7.22
C MET A 329 -5.02 0.79 -8.02
N PRO A 330 -4.75 0.57 -9.33
CA PRO A 330 -4.30 1.60 -10.23
C PRO A 330 -5.46 2.51 -10.64
N VAL A 331 -5.20 3.82 -10.64
CA VAL A 331 -6.19 4.86 -10.95
C VAL A 331 -5.64 5.83 -11.98
N THR A 332 -6.49 6.23 -12.93
CA THR A 332 -6.27 7.41 -13.77
C THR A 332 -7.18 8.53 -13.32
N LEU A 333 -6.61 9.74 -13.23
CA LEU A 333 -7.35 10.94 -12.87
C LEU A 333 -7.66 11.74 -14.14
N LYS A 334 -8.84 12.37 -14.18
CA LYS A 334 -9.28 13.19 -15.31
C LYS A 334 -9.92 14.49 -14.86
N GLY A 335 -9.66 15.57 -15.62
CA GLY A 335 -10.27 16.87 -15.39
C GLY A 335 -9.54 17.74 -14.38
N PHE A 336 -8.32 17.38 -14.01
CA PHE A 336 -7.41 18.15 -13.18
C PHE A 336 -6.38 18.90 -14.03
N LYS A 337 -5.26 19.27 -13.44
CA LYS A 337 -4.13 19.81 -14.20
C LYS A 337 -3.45 18.70 -15.01
N SER A 338 -2.93 19.03 -16.19
CA SER A 338 -2.29 18.06 -17.10
C SER A 338 -1.21 17.23 -16.42
N VAL A 339 -0.48 17.79 -15.46
CA VAL A 339 0.54 17.13 -14.66
C VAL A 339 -0.04 16.02 -13.79
N ILE A 340 -1.28 16.12 -13.36
CA ILE A 340 -1.99 15.12 -12.57
C ILE A 340 -2.63 14.08 -13.48
N ASP A 341 -3.31 14.53 -14.56
CA ASP A 341 -4.08 13.66 -15.47
C ASP A 341 -3.19 12.73 -16.30
N GLN A 342 -1.93 13.12 -16.55
CA GLN A 342 -0.98 12.33 -17.34
C GLN A 342 -0.25 11.27 -16.54
N GLN A 343 -0.44 11.24 -15.21
CA GLN A 343 0.13 10.23 -14.33
C GLN A 343 -0.85 9.07 -14.13
N THR A 344 -0.32 7.88 -13.94
CA THR A 344 -1.07 6.77 -13.36
C THR A 344 -0.80 6.75 -11.87
N TRP A 345 -1.85 6.61 -11.08
CA TRP A 345 -1.80 6.65 -9.64
C TRP A 345 -2.09 5.27 -9.04
N ILE A 346 -1.64 5.04 -7.82
CA ILE A 346 -1.97 3.86 -7.02
C ILE A 346 -2.60 4.32 -5.72
N ILE A 347 -3.71 3.70 -5.34
CA ILE A 347 -4.35 3.95 -4.05
C ILE A 347 -3.45 3.40 -2.93
N THR A 348 -3.12 4.25 -1.95
CA THR A 348 -2.36 3.85 -0.76
C THR A 348 -3.26 3.63 0.44
N LYS A 349 -4.36 4.39 0.52
CA LYS A 349 -5.29 4.37 1.63
C LYS A 349 -6.69 4.73 1.14
N VAL A 350 -7.68 4.02 1.65
CA VAL A 350 -9.11 4.31 1.42
C VAL A 350 -9.77 4.52 2.77
N THR A 351 -10.50 5.63 2.93
CA THR A 351 -11.32 5.88 4.12
C THR A 351 -12.77 6.05 3.70
N HIS A 352 -13.62 5.16 4.16
CA HIS A 352 -15.06 5.22 3.96
C HIS A 352 -15.71 5.88 5.17
N ASN A 353 -16.52 6.90 4.93
CA ASN A 353 -17.24 7.62 5.97
C ASN A 353 -18.75 7.52 5.70
N LEU A 354 -19.49 7.05 6.68
CA LEU A 354 -20.95 6.98 6.67
C LEU A 354 -21.48 7.74 7.89
N GLY A 355 -22.40 8.67 7.70
CA GLY A 355 -22.98 9.50 8.75
C GLY A 355 -24.04 10.44 8.21
N GLU A 356 -24.26 11.57 8.87
CA GLU A 356 -25.27 12.57 8.48
C GLU A 356 -25.07 13.11 7.07
N ASN A 357 -23.83 13.23 6.61
CA ASN A 357 -23.48 13.68 5.26
C ASN A 357 -23.58 12.59 4.19
N GLY A 358 -24.19 11.45 4.52
CA GLY A 358 -24.30 10.30 3.62
C GLY A 358 -23.08 9.42 3.63
N TYR A 359 -22.81 8.74 2.50
CA TYR A 359 -21.66 7.85 2.32
C TYR A 359 -20.65 8.47 1.38
N THR A 360 -19.44 8.75 1.88
CA THR A 360 -18.33 9.32 1.14
C THR A 360 -17.09 8.42 1.21
N THR A 361 -16.13 8.64 0.29
CA THR A 361 -14.85 7.90 0.30
C THR A 361 -13.68 8.85 0.07
N VAL A 362 -12.73 8.86 0.99
CA VAL A 362 -11.49 9.62 0.84
C VAL A 362 -10.38 8.68 0.36
N LEU A 363 -9.67 9.11 -0.68
CA LEU A 363 -8.56 8.36 -1.25
C LEU A 363 -7.24 9.12 -1.03
N ALA A 364 -6.21 8.39 -0.64
CA ALA A 364 -4.83 8.84 -0.75
C ALA A 364 -4.14 8.01 -1.84
N LEU A 365 -3.40 8.70 -2.72
CA LEU A 365 -2.76 8.09 -3.88
C LEU A 365 -1.30 8.52 -3.99
N GLU A 366 -0.47 7.61 -4.48
CA GLU A 366 0.92 7.86 -4.85
C GLU A 366 1.13 7.58 -6.34
N VAL A 367 2.22 8.05 -6.91
CA VAL A 367 2.55 7.80 -8.32
C VAL A 367 2.80 6.32 -8.55
N LYS A 368 2.16 5.73 -9.56
CA LYS A 368 2.48 4.37 -10.00
C LYS A 368 3.89 4.35 -10.58
N LEU A 369 4.70 3.38 -10.15
CA LEU A 369 6.00 3.14 -10.73
C LEU A 369 5.88 2.83 -12.22
N SER A 370 6.59 3.59 -13.04
CA SER A 370 6.88 3.20 -14.41
C SER A 370 8.20 2.43 -14.44
N ASP A 371 8.37 1.57 -15.43
CA ASP A 371 9.64 0.88 -15.69
C ASP A 371 10.69 1.91 -16.15
N VAL A 372 11.29 2.62 -15.18
CA VAL A 372 12.43 3.51 -15.43
C VAL A 372 13.67 2.64 -15.43
N GLU A 373 14.38 2.57 -16.55
CA GLU A 373 15.65 1.87 -16.64
C GLU A 373 16.68 2.55 -15.71
N CYS A 374 17.08 1.86 -14.64
CA CYS A 374 18.22 2.22 -13.83
C CYS A 374 19.50 1.67 -14.46
N GLN A 375 20.58 2.44 -14.42
CA GLN A 375 21.92 1.94 -14.79
C GLN A 375 22.67 1.51 -13.54
N GLU A 376 23.24 0.30 -13.58
CA GLU A 376 24.31 -0.04 -12.66
C GLU A 376 25.55 0.80 -13.03
N GLU A 377 26.13 1.49 -12.05
CA GLU A 377 27.43 2.11 -12.24
C GLU A 377 28.45 0.97 -12.34
N LYS A 378 29.00 0.75 -13.53
CA LYS A 378 30.16 -0.14 -13.67
C LYS A 378 31.30 0.54 -12.94
N GLN A 379 31.74 -0.04 -11.84
CA GLN A 379 32.98 0.38 -11.22
C GLN A 379 34.08 0.15 -12.25
N GLY A 380 34.75 1.23 -12.65
CA GLY A 380 35.97 1.14 -13.44
C GLY A 380 36.97 0.24 -12.70
N GLU A 381 37.61 -0.64 -13.44
CA GLU A 381 38.72 -1.48 -12.99
C GLU A 381 39.86 -0.63 -12.40
#